data_1a0d3d34e06c08430b932df6de07fe5b
#
_entry.id   1a0d3d34e06c08430b932df6de07fe5b
#
_cell.length_a   1.000
_cell.length_b   1.000
_cell.length_c   1.000
_cell.angle_alpha   90.00
_cell.angle_beta   90.00
_cell.angle_gamma   90.00
#
_symmetry.space_group_name_H-M   'P 1'
#
loop_
_entity.id
_entity.type
_entity.pdbx_description
1 polymer ?
#
loop_
_entity_poly.entity_id
_entity_poly.type
_entity_poly.pdbx_seq_one_letter_code
_entity_poly.pdbx_strand_id
1 'polypeptide(L)'
;MELLDKMVVVRPLRDRDELIRLNTEAGWDDHSPVLPTHVFDKSGELAGYASVGQLTTINTWFHTERMKARDSIIAVSALENMTRLSGSGGILVPLSDKSPFLPVMGRLGYHNLGKANMMAKVF
;
A
#
# COMPACT_ATOMS: atom_id res chain seq x y z
N MET A 1 34.72 4.28 -16.37
CA MET A 1 34.43 3.08 -15.57
C MET A 1 34.10 3.42 -14.12
N GLU A 2 34.93 4.15 -13.42
CA GLU A 2 34.63 4.57 -12.02
C GLU A 2 33.37 5.39 -11.89
N LEU A 3 33.01 6.22 -12.87
CA LEU A 3 31.80 7.02 -12.86
C LEU A 3 30.53 6.14 -12.97
N LEU A 4 30.58 5.11 -13.83
CA LEU A 4 29.46 4.17 -13.99
C LEU A 4 29.26 3.31 -12.74
N ASP A 5 30.33 2.93 -12.07
CA ASP A 5 30.27 2.11 -10.84
C ASP A 5 29.63 2.88 -9.68
N LYS A 6 29.67 4.22 -9.70
CA LYS A 6 29.05 5.09 -8.69
C LYS A 6 27.64 5.52 -9.03
N MET A 7 27.20 5.30 -10.27
CA MET A 7 25.87 5.72 -10.71
C MET A 7 24.82 4.66 -10.37
N VAL A 8 23.68 5.16 -9.92
CA VAL A 8 22.50 4.33 -9.77
C VAL A 8 21.76 4.32 -11.10
N VAL A 9 21.50 3.13 -11.62
CA VAL A 9 20.72 2.94 -12.82
C VAL A 9 19.29 2.58 -12.42
N VAL A 10 18.34 3.35 -12.91
CA VAL A 10 16.92 3.11 -12.67
C VAL A 10 16.36 2.35 -13.89
N ARG A 11 15.81 1.19 -13.66
CA ARG A 11 15.21 0.38 -14.71
C ARG A 11 13.79 -0.02 -14.36
N PRO A 12 12.95 -0.33 -15.36
CA PRO A 12 11.62 -0.86 -15.10
C PRO A 12 11.70 -2.26 -14.49
N LEU A 13 10.63 -2.64 -13.82
CA LEU A 13 10.42 -4.00 -13.35
C LEU A 13 10.35 -4.95 -14.57
N ARG A 14 10.92 -6.14 -14.47
CA ARG A 14 10.91 -7.13 -15.55
C ARG A 14 9.55 -7.80 -15.68
N ASP A 15 9.00 -8.27 -14.56
CA ASP A 15 7.73 -8.97 -14.49
C ASP A 15 7.16 -8.94 -13.07
N ARG A 16 5.99 -9.53 -12.91
CA ARG A 16 5.32 -9.59 -11.62
C ARG A 16 6.06 -10.45 -10.61
N ASP A 17 6.70 -11.51 -11.06
CA ASP A 17 7.45 -12.43 -10.19
C ASP A 17 8.64 -11.72 -9.55
N GLU A 18 9.29 -10.84 -10.28
CA GLU A 18 10.35 -9.99 -9.73
C GLU A 18 9.81 -9.11 -8.61
N LEU A 19 8.64 -8.50 -8.78
CA LEU A 19 8.01 -7.67 -7.75
C LEU A 19 7.71 -8.47 -6.49
N ILE A 20 7.18 -9.67 -6.64
CA ILE A 20 6.88 -10.55 -5.50
C ILE A 20 8.15 -10.88 -4.73
N ARG A 21 9.22 -11.22 -5.42
CA ARG A 21 10.53 -11.51 -4.80
C ARG A 21 11.08 -10.30 -4.06
N LEU A 22 11.00 -9.11 -4.66
CA LEU A 22 11.47 -7.87 -4.06
C LEU A 22 10.67 -7.52 -2.80
N ASN A 23 9.35 -7.65 -2.86
CA ASN A 23 8.50 -7.43 -1.70
C ASN A 23 8.81 -8.40 -0.57
N THR A 24 9.05 -9.66 -0.89
CA THR A 24 9.42 -10.68 0.09
C THR A 24 10.75 -10.34 0.76
N GLU A 25 11.76 -9.96 0.00
CA GLU A 25 13.06 -9.54 0.54
C GLU A 25 12.94 -8.30 1.41
N ALA A 26 12.09 -7.36 1.03
CA ALA A 26 11.86 -6.13 1.78
C ALA A 26 11.00 -6.33 3.03
N GLY A 27 10.40 -7.49 3.19
CA GLY A 27 9.51 -7.80 4.32
C GLY A 27 8.09 -7.26 4.17
N TRP A 28 7.65 -6.94 2.95
CA TRP A 28 6.29 -6.53 2.68
C TRP A 28 5.35 -7.73 2.55
N ASP A 29 4.09 -7.52 2.87
CA ASP A 29 3.05 -8.51 2.75
C ASP A 29 2.74 -8.85 1.29
N ASP A 30 2.43 -10.12 1.00
CA ASP A 30 2.06 -10.59 -0.35
C ASP A 30 0.84 -9.87 -0.93
N HIS A 31 0.01 -9.31 -0.06
CA HIS A 31 -1.20 -8.60 -0.45
C HIS A 31 -0.96 -7.11 -0.70
N SER A 32 0.29 -6.65 -0.64
CA SER A 32 0.62 -5.27 -0.97
C SER A 32 0.15 -4.93 -2.38
N PRO A 33 -0.42 -3.74 -2.58
CA PRO A 33 -0.88 -3.34 -3.91
C PRO A 33 0.25 -3.36 -4.93
N VAL A 34 -0.06 -3.84 -6.13
CA VAL A 34 0.87 -3.79 -7.26
C VAL A 34 0.84 -2.38 -7.83
N LEU A 35 1.94 -1.66 -7.65
CA LEU A 35 2.12 -0.30 -8.16
C LEU A 35 3.24 -0.30 -9.20
N PRO A 36 3.27 0.68 -10.10
CA PRO A 36 4.41 0.85 -11.01
C PRO A 36 5.72 0.92 -10.22
N THR A 37 6.63 -0.01 -10.51
CA THR A 37 7.84 -0.21 -9.72
C THR A 37 9.07 0.02 -10.57
N HIS A 38 10.02 0.75 -10.02
CA HIS A 38 11.33 0.99 -10.59
C HIS A 38 12.41 0.33 -9.74
N VAL A 39 13.29 -0.38 -10.38
CA VAL A 39 14.39 -1.09 -9.72
C VAL A 39 15.66 -0.27 -9.85
N PHE A 40 16.45 -0.23 -8.79
CA PHE A 40 17.72 0.49 -8.74
C PHE A 40 18.86 -0.53 -8.74
N ASP A 41 19.70 -0.43 -9.77
CA ASP A 41 20.93 -1.20 -9.84
C ASP A 41 22.12 -0.27 -9.62
N LYS A 42 23.11 -0.75 -8.93
CA LYS A 42 24.39 -0.07 -8.73
C LYS A 42 25.52 -1.05 -9.00
N SER A 43 26.44 -0.66 -9.88
CA SER A 43 27.56 -1.53 -10.31
C SER A 43 27.07 -2.87 -10.85
N GLY A 44 25.95 -2.89 -11.56
CA GLY A 44 25.34 -4.09 -12.14
C GLY A 44 24.59 -4.99 -11.16
N GLU A 45 24.51 -4.62 -9.90
CA GLU A 45 23.84 -5.41 -8.86
C GLU A 45 22.58 -4.70 -8.35
N LEU A 46 21.60 -5.50 -7.93
CA LEU A 46 20.36 -4.97 -7.32
C LEU A 46 20.70 -4.19 -6.06
N ALA A 47 20.32 -2.92 -6.04
CA ALA A 47 20.56 -2.04 -4.90
C ALA A 47 19.27 -1.58 -4.19
N GLY A 48 18.13 -1.70 -4.85
CA GLY A 48 16.87 -1.30 -4.24
C GLY A 48 15.74 -1.21 -5.26
N TYR A 49 14.57 -0.82 -4.78
CA TYR A 49 13.42 -0.55 -5.65
C TYR A 49 12.48 0.46 -4.99
N ALA A 50 11.68 1.09 -5.80
CA ALA A 50 10.63 1.97 -5.32
C ALA A 50 9.39 1.79 -6.18
N SER A 51 8.24 1.74 -5.54
CA SER A 51 6.95 1.72 -6.22
C SER A 51 6.31 3.09 -6.10
N VAL A 52 5.85 3.62 -7.21
CA VAL A 52 5.23 4.94 -7.28
C VAL A 52 3.84 4.79 -7.87
N GLY A 53 2.84 5.20 -7.14
CA GLY A 53 1.46 5.10 -7.60
C GLY A 53 0.52 5.89 -6.72
N GLN A 54 -0.75 5.85 -7.09
CA GLN A 54 -1.80 6.52 -6.34
C GLN A 54 -2.77 5.48 -5.79
N LEU A 55 -2.99 5.54 -4.48
CA LEU A 55 -4.00 4.78 -3.77
C LEU A 55 -4.97 5.75 -3.11
N THR A 56 -6.22 5.36 -3.02
CA THR A 56 -7.19 6.12 -2.24
C THR A 56 -6.94 5.86 -0.76
N THR A 57 -6.73 6.91 0.00
CA THR A 57 -6.63 6.82 1.45
C THR A 57 -7.94 7.24 2.07
N ILE A 58 -8.49 6.38 2.92
CA ILE A 58 -9.73 6.65 3.64
C ILE A 58 -9.41 6.80 5.12
N ASN A 59 -9.61 8.01 5.65
CA ASN A 59 -9.51 8.27 7.08
C ASN A 59 -10.93 8.28 7.64
N THR A 60 -11.19 7.42 8.61
CA THR A 60 -12.54 7.25 9.14
C THR A 60 -12.60 7.58 10.62
N TRP A 61 -13.73 8.13 11.01
CA TRP A 61 -14.15 8.23 12.40
C TRP A 61 -15.63 7.94 12.49
N PHE A 62 -16.01 7.07 13.40
CA PHE A 62 -17.40 6.73 13.65
C PHE A 62 -17.78 7.05 15.09
N HIS A 63 -18.90 7.75 15.26
CA HIS A 63 -19.44 8.01 16.58
C HIS A 63 -19.95 6.70 17.20
N THR A 64 -19.36 6.27 18.31
CA THR A 64 -19.57 4.94 18.88
C THR A 64 -21.02 4.66 19.32
N GLU A 65 -21.75 5.68 19.70
CA GLU A 65 -23.15 5.53 20.11
C GLU A 65 -24.13 5.52 18.95
N ARG A 66 -23.83 6.27 17.89
CA ARG A 66 -24.71 6.45 16.73
C ARG A 66 -24.46 5.43 15.62
N MET A 67 -23.21 5.05 15.44
CA MET A 67 -22.80 4.09 14.41
C MET A 67 -22.58 2.73 15.04
N LYS A 68 -23.45 1.79 14.70
CA LYS A 68 -23.28 0.39 15.09
C LYS A 68 -22.38 -0.32 14.06
N ALA A 69 -21.91 -1.51 14.39
CA ALA A 69 -21.04 -2.28 13.51
C ALA A 69 -21.63 -2.45 12.10
N ARG A 70 -22.92 -2.72 12.00
CA ARG A 70 -23.61 -2.82 10.72
C ARG A 70 -23.57 -1.52 9.91
N ASP A 71 -23.78 -0.38 10.55
CA ASP A 71 -23.74 0.93 9.90
C ASP A 71 -22.36 1.24 9.37
N SER A 72 -21.32 0.87 10.11
CA SER A 72 -19.92 1.05 9.70
C SER A 72 -19.59 0.21 8.46
N ILE A 73 -20.08 -1.03 8.39
CA ILE A 73 -19.90 -1.89 7.22
C ILE A 73 -20.59 -1.29 6.00
N ILE A 74 -21.80 -0.77 6.14
CA ILE A 74 -22.54 -0.12 5.06
C ILE A 74 -21.78 1.12 4.57
N ALA A 75 -21.28 1.94 5.49
CA ALA A 75 -20.51 3.14 5.14
C ALA A 75 -19.22 2.81 4.38
N VAL A 76 -18.47 1.84 4.87
CA VAL A 76 -17.22 1.42 4.22
C VAL A 76 -17.50 0.83 2.84
N SER A 77 -18.54 0.01 2.70
CA SER A 77 -18.92 -0.56 1.41
C SER A 77 -19.31 0.51 0.40
N ALA A 78 -20.01 1.56 0.83
CA ALA A 78 -20.34 2.69 -0.04
C ALA A 78 -19.08 3.43 -0.51
N LEU A 79 -18.13 3.67 0.39
CA LEU A 79 -16.85 4.30 0.05
C LEU A 79 -16.02 3.44 -0.92
N GLU A 80 -16.01 2.13 -0.74
CA GLU A 80 -15.35 1.21 -1.67
C GLU A 80 -15.92 1.30 -3.07
N ASN A 81 -17.25 1.33 -3.20
CA ASN A 81 -17.90 1.47 -4.48
C ASN A 81 -17.55 2.79 -5.17
N MET A 82 -17.54 3.89 -4.43
CA MET A 82 -17.11 5.18 -4.95
C MET A 82 -15.65 5.14 -5.43
N THR A 83 -14.79 4.49 -4.68
CA THR A 83 -13.36 4.35 -5.01
C THR A 83 -13.16 3.52 -6.27
N ARG A 84 -13.87 2.40 -6.41
CA ARG A 84 -13.83 1.58 -7.63
C ARG A 84 -14.30 2.35 -8.85
N LEU A 85 -15.38 3.10 -8.73
CA LEU A 85 -15.91 3.91 -9.81
C LEU A 85 -14.95 5.03 -10.23
N SER A 86 -14.11 5.51 -9.33
CA SER A 86 -13.09 6.52 -9.64
C SER A 86 -11.87 5.96 -10.36
N GLY A 87 -11.78 4.63 -10.52
CA GLY A 87 -10.64 3.97 -11.17
C GLY A 87 -9.44 3.73 -10.28
N SER A 88 -9.57 3.93 -8.97
CA SER A 88 -8.48 3.64 -8.03
C SER A 88 -8.20 2.14 -7.95
N GLY A 89 -6.91 1.76 -7.93
CA GLY A 89 -6.50 0.36 -7.85
C GLY A 89 -6.53 -0.24 -6.45
N GLY A 90 -6.79 0.55 -5.43
CA GLY A 90 -6.82 0.06 -4.06
C GLY A 90 -7.14 1.14 -3.05
N ILE A 91 -7.34 0.71 -1.82
CA ILE A 91 -7.67 1.56 -0.68
C ILE A 91 -6.68 1.31 0.44
N LEU A 92 -6.15 2.36 1.01
CA LEU A 92 -5.34 2.33 2.21
C LEU A 92 -6.13 2.95 3.36
N VAL A 93 -6.31 2.18 4.44
CA VAL A 93 -7.03 2.64 5.63
C VAL A 93 -6.09 2.62 6.83
N PRO A 94 -5.61 3.77 7.28
CA PRO A 94 -4.84 3.85 8.52
C PRO A 94 -5.74 3.56 9.73
N LEU A 95 -5.33 2.63 10.55
CA LEU A 95 -6.02 2.29 11.79
C LEU A 95 -5.03 2.17 12.93
N SER A 96 -5.42 2.69 14.09
CA SER A 96 -4.69 2.45 15.34
C SER A 96 -4.77 0.98 15.75
N ASP A 97 -3.72 0.44 16.38
CA ASP A 97 -3.74 -0.90 16.95
C ASP A 97 -4.88 -1.11 17.95
N LYS A 98 -5.39 -0.03 18.53
CA LYS A 98 -6.51 -0.06 19.49
C LYS A 98 -7.87 0.13 18.84
N SER A 99 -7.92 0.26 17.51
CA SER A 99 -9.18 0.46 16.81
C SER A 99 -10.10 -0.75 16.95
N PRO A 100 -11.37 -0.57 17.35
CA PRO A 100 -12.35 -1.65 17.39
C PRO A 100 -12.70 -2.18 16.01
N PHE A 101 -12.33 -1.48 14.95
CA PHE A 101 -12.60 -1.88 13.56
C PHE A 101 -11.58 -2.85 12.98
N LEU A 102 -10.42 -3.04 13.59
CA LEU A 102 -9.41 -3.97 13.08
C LEU A 102 -9.96 -5.37 12.79
N PRO A 103 -10.70 -6.02 13.70
CA PRO A 103 -11.27 -7.34 13.41
C PRO A 103 -12.29 -7.32 12.27
N VAL A 104 -13.06 -6.23 12.16
CA VAL A 104 -14.08 -6.06 11.12
C VAL A 104 -13.43 -5.91 9.75
N MET A 105 -12.33 -5.20 9.66
CA MET A 105 -11.64 -4.94 8.40
C MET A 105 -11.16 -6.24 7.74
N GLY A 106 -10.66 -7.19 8.51
CA GLY A 106 -10.28 -8.51 7.99
C GLY A 106 -11.44 -9.24 7.34
N ARG A 107 -12.63 -9.15 7.90
CA ARG A 107 -13.84 -9.75 7.33
C ARG A 107 -14.30 -9.08 6.04
N LEU A 108 -13.95 -7.82 5.85
CA LEU A 108 -14.27 -7.05 4.64
C LEU A 108 -13.23 -7.24 3.53
N GLY A 109 -12.24 -8.09 3.73
CA GLY A 109 -11.20 -8.38 2.75
C GLY A 109 -10.00 -7.45 2.79
N TYR A 110 -9.84 -6.67 3.85
CA TYR A 110 -8.65 -5.85 4.05
C TYR A 110 -7.53 -6.68 4.67
N HIS A 111 -6.32 -6.44 4.22
CA HIS A 111 -5.12 -7.10 4.71
C HIS A 111 -4.24 -6.13 5.48
N ASN A 112 -3.71 -6.57 6.60
CA ASN A 112 -2.75 -5.79 7.36
C ASN A 112 -1.39 -5.87 6.66
N LEU A 113 -0.88 -4.73 6.23
CA LEU A 113 0.40 -4.64 5.52
C LEU A 113 1.61 -4.57 6.47
N GLY A 114 1.38 -4.77 7.75
CA GLY A 114 2.45 -4.73 8.74
C GLY A 114 2.59 -3.38 9.44
N LYS A 115 3.64 -3.26 10.22
CA LYS A 115 3.93 -2.02 10.96
C LYS A 115 4.90 -1.17 10.17
N ALA A 116 4.48 0.04 9.84
CA ALA A 116 5.32 1.01 9.16
C ALA A 116 5.04 2.42 9.68
N ASN A 117 6.06 3.26 9.64
CA ASN A 117 5.88 4.68 9.89
C ASN A 117 5.35 5.32 8.60
N MET A 118 4.26 6.05 8.71
CA MET A 118 3.70 6.78 7.58
C MET A 118 4.29 8.18 7.55
N MET A 119 5.01 8.48 6.47
CA MET A 119 5.62 9.78 6.24
C MET A 119 4.82 10.52 5.19
N ALA A 120 4.60 11.81 5.39
CA ALA A 120 3.85 12.64 4.44
C ALA A 120 4.61 13.91 4.11
N LYS A 121 4.50 14.31 2.87
CA LYS A 121 4.97 15.63 2.41
C LYS A 121 3.83 16.25 1.59
N VAL A 122 3.51 17.49 1.93
CA VAL A 122 2.48 18.27 1.23
C VAL A 122 3.20 19.32 0.37
N PHE A 123 2.77 19.41 -0.86
CA PHE A 123 3.33 20.35 -1.81
C PHE A 123 2.50 21.62 -1.92
#